data_bfa059e56677c1e68005fde9507cc6ee
#
_entry.id   bfa059e56677c1e68005fde9507cc6ee
#
_cell.length_a   1.000
_cell.length_b   1.000
_cell.length_c   1.000
_cell.angle_alpha   90.00
_cell.angle_beta   90.00
_cell.angle_gamma   90.00
#
_symmetry.space_group_name_H-M   'P 1'
#
loop_
_entity.id
_entity.type
_entity.pdbx_description
1 polymer ?
#
loop_
_entity_poly.entity_id
_entity_poly.type
_entity_poly.pdbx_seq_one_letter_code
_entity_poly.pdbx_strand_id
1 'polypeptide(L)'
;MLSYDKKPDSNVAEIVVDGKITDEEMNAAIAKMKADLDAGGKLRLLEDVRAFEGMEPAAFFKDVRFGLALMKGISHVALVTDASWLRILAESFGRLSPAEIKVFDRARIEEARSWLATA
;
A
#
# COMPACT_ATOMS: atom_id res chain seq x y z
N MET A 1 10.73 3.45 8.39
CA MET A 1 9.42 3.92 8.92
C MET A 1 8.30 3.45 8.00
N LEU A 2 7.26 2.91 8.57
CA LEU A 2 6.03 2.54 7.88
C LEU A 2 4.86 3.15 8.63
N SER A 3 4.02 3.92 7.94
CA SER A 3 2.83 4.49 8.54
C SER A 3 1.60 4.20 7.69
N TYR A 4 0.45 4.16 8.32
CA TYR A 4 -0.85 3.95 7.68
C TYR A 4 -1.83 4.98 8.21
N ASP A 5 -2.52 5.67 7.31
CA ASP A 5 -3.54 6.64 7.68
C ASP A 5 -4.70 6.63 6.70
N LYS A 6 -5.91 6.71 7.23
CA LYS A 6 -7.14 6.84 6.44
C LYS A 6 -8.05 7.86 7.11
N LYS A 7 -8.56 8.82 6.33
CA LYS A 7 -9.56 9.77 6.83
C LYS A 7 -10.89 9.04 7.06
N PRO A 8 -11.67 9.40 8.11
CA PRO A 8 -12.90 8.68 8.46
C PRO A 8 -13.96 8.66 7.37
N ASP A 9 -14.02 9.68 6.53
CA ASP A 9 -15.03 9.85 5.49
C ASP A 9 -14.54 9.42 4.10
N SER A 10 -13.39 8.76 4.01
CA SER A 10 -12.78 8.36 2.75
C SER A 10 -12.45 6.87 2.74
N ASN A 11 -12.53 6.25 1.56
CA ASN A 11 -12.06 4.88 1.34
C ASN A 11 -10.61 4.83 0.88
N VAL A 12 -9.93 5.97 0.80
CA VAL A 12 -8.53 6.04 0.42
C VAL A 12 -7.65 6.04 1.66
N ALA A 13 -6.77 5.05 1.76
CA ALA A 13 -5.75 4.96 2.81
C ALA A 13 -4.38 5.26 2.21
N GLU A 14 -3.55 6.00 2.95
CA GLU A 14 -2.18 6.30 2.54
C GLU A 14 -1.20 5.54 3.43
N ILE A 15 -0.29 4.81 2.77
CA ILE A 15 0.80 4.10 3.42
C ILE A 15 2.10 4.80 3.02
N VAL A 16 2.88 5.20 4.00
CA VAL A 16 4.19 5.82 3.75
C VAL A 16 5.28 4.86 4.19
N VAL A 17 6.21 4.59 3.29
CA VAL A 17 7.41 3.80 3.56
C VAL A 17 8.63 4.71 3.43
N ASP A 18 9.41 4.80 4.49
CA ASP A 18 10.61 5.63 4.51
C ASP A 18 11.70 4.94 5.33
N GLY A 19 12.67 4.34 4.64
CA GLY A 19 13.76 3.60 5.25
C GLY A 19 13.42 2.14 5.55
N LYS A 20 13.86 1.65 6.71
CA LYS A 20 13.66 0.27 7.14
C LYS A 20 12.30 0.08 7.80
N ILE A 21 11.66 -1.03 7.51
CA ILE A 21 10.37 -1.42 8.11
C ILE A 21 10.62 -2.42 9.23
N THR A 22 10.14 -2.11 10.44
CA THR A 22 10.21 -2.99 11.59
C THR A 22 8.96 -3.85 11.71
N ASP A 23 9.07 -4.96 12.46
CA ASP A 23 7.93 -5.83 12.76
C ASP A 23 6.83 -5.08 13.53
N GLU A 24 7.20 -4.22 14.48
CA GLU A 24 6.26 -3.41 15.24
C GLU A 24 5.46 -2.46 14.33
N GLU A 25 6.14 -1.79 13.40
CA GLU A 25 5.49 -0.91 12.43
C GLU A 25 4.52 -1.68 11.52
N MET A 26 4.94 -2.86 11.07
CA MET A 26 4.09 -3.71 10.25
C MET A 26 2.84 -4.17 11.00
N ASN A 27 2.99 -4.57 12.27
CA ASN A 27 1.85 -4.95 13.11
C ASN A 27 0.84 -3.81 13.24
N ALA A 28 1.32 -2.61 13.51
CA ALA A 28 0.47 -1.43 13.67
C ALA A 28 -0.30 -1.10 12.38
N ALA A 29 0.38 -1.15 11.24
CA ALA A 29 -0.24 -0.87 9.94
C ALA A 29 -1.30 -1.93 9.59
N ILE A 30 -1.01 -3.21 9.80
CA ILE A 30 -1.95 -4.30 9.54
C ILE A 30 -3.19 -4.16 10.44
N ALA A 31 -3.01 -3.84 11.72
CA ALA A 31 -4.14 -3.68 12.64
C ALA A 31 -5.08 -2.56 12.20
N LYS A 32 -4.53 -1.42 11.79
CA LYS A 32 -5.32 -0.30 11.28
C LYS A 32 -6.05 -0.65 9.98
N MET A 33 -5.37 -1.31 9.06
CA MET A 33 -5.98 -1.73 7.79
C MET A 33 -7.11 -2.72 8.00
N LYS A 34 -6.93 -3.69 8.88
CA LYS A 34 -7.99 -4.66 9.23
C LYS A 34 -9.22 -3.96 9.81
N ALA A 35 -9.01 -3.01 10.71
CA ALA A 35 -10.11 -2.26 11.31
C ALA A 35 -10.89 -1.47 10.24
N ASP A 36 -10.20 -0.87 9.29
CA ASP A 36 -10.83 -0.14 8.20
C ASP A 36 -11.60 -1.07 7.24
N LEU A 37 -11.05 -2.25 6.96
CA LEU A 37 -11.74 -3.25 6.13
C LEU A 37 -12.98 -3.82 6.82
N ASP A 38 -12.90 -4.04 8.14
CA ASP A 38 -14.02 -4.54 8.93
C ASP A 38 -15.16 -3.50 9.03
N ALA A 39 -14.83 -2.23 8.92
CA ALA A 39 -15.84 -1.16 8.92
C ALA A 39 -16.69 -1.14 7.64
N GLY A 40 -16.27 -1.87 6.62
CA GLY A 40 -17.03 -2.07 5.39
C GLY A 40 -16.47 -1.35 4.16
N GLY A 41 -16.82 -1.88 3.00
CA GLY A 41 -16.37 -1.35 1.72
C GLY A 41 -14.98 -1.82 1.32
N LYS A 42 -14.60 -1.46 0.11
CA LYS A 42 -13.26 -1.76 -0.39
C LYS A 42 -12.36 -0.53 -0.23
N LEU A 43 -11.11 -0.78 0.14
CA LEU A 43 -10.10 0.27 0.25
C LEU A 43 -9.41 0.53 -1.08
N ARG A 44 -9.02 1.77 -1.26
CA ARG A 44 -8.12 2.22 -2.30
C ARG A 44 -6.85 2.70 -1.62
N LEU A 45 -5.70 2.16 -2.01
CA LEU A 45 -4.44 2.40 -1.32
C LEU A 45 -3.51 3.29 -2.13
N LEU A 46 -2.93 4.29 -1.47
CA LEU A 46 -1.78 5.02 -1.96
C LEU A 46 -0.56 4.53 -1.18
N GLU A 47 0.40 3.93 -1.86
CA GLU A 47 1.66 3.51 -1.25
C GLU A 47 2.76 4.49 -1.66
N ASP A 48 3.11 5.41 -0.78
CA ASP A 48 4.18 6.39 -0.99
C ASP A 48 5.49 5.82 -0.48
N VAL A 49 6.29 5.27 -1.39
CA VAL A 49 7.61 4.71 -1.08
C VAL A 49 8.66 5.77 -1.29
N ARG A 50 8.98 6.51 -0.23
CA ARG A 50 10.00 7.58 -0.25
C ARG A 50 11.40 7.01 -0.29
N ALA A 51 11.65 5.97 0.52
CA ALA A 51 12.88 5.20 0.54
C ALA A 51 12.56 3.81 1.07
N PHE A 52 13.24 2.80 0.57
CA PHE A 52 13.12 1.44 1.08
C PHE A 52 14.51 0.89 1.35
N GLU A 53 14.81 0.62 2.62
CA GLU A 53 16.09 0.11 3.08
C GLU A 53 15.99 -1.31 3.65
N GLY A 54 14.89 -2.00 3.34
CA GLY A 54 14.65 -3.36 3.77
C GLY A 54 13.61 -3.46 4.87
N MET A 55 13.32 -4.69 5.29
CA MET A 55 12.36 -4.98 6.34
C MET A 55 12.86 -6.13 7.20
N GLU A 56 12.50 -6.13 8.47
CA GLU A 56 12.81 -7.23 9.36
C GLU A 56 12.17 -8.52 8.85
N PRO A 57 12.81 -9.70 9.01
CA PRO A 57 12.25 -10.96 8.51
C PRO A 57 10.83 -11.25 8.97
N ALA A 58 10.50 -10.97 10.23
CA ALA A 58 9.16 -11.16 10.75
C ALA A 58 8.15 -10.24 10.05
N ALA A 59 8.53 -8.99 9.76
CA ALA A 59 7.70 -8.04 9.02
C ALA A 59 7.47 -8.51 7.58
N PHE A 60 8.50 -9.05 6.93
CA PHE A 60 8.38 -9.60 5.58
C PHE A 60 7.36 -10.74 5.51
N PHE A 61 7.42 -11.71 6.43
CA PHE A 61 6.46 -12.80 6.46
C PHE A 61 5.03 -12.30 6.68
N LYS A 62 4.85 -11.31 7.53
CA LYS A 62 3.53 -10.71 7.76
C LYS A 62 3.03 -9.99 6.53
N ASP A 63 3.89 -9.25 5.83
CA ASP A 63 3.54 -8.56 4.60
C ASP A 63 3.02 -9.53 3.53
N VAL A 64 3.73 -10.63 3.30
CA VAL A 64 3.30 -11.65 2.34
C VAL A 64 2.02 -12.33 2.77
N ARG A 65 1.94 -12.79 4.03
CA ARG A 65 0.80 -13.53 4.54
C ARG A 65 -0.48 -12.70 4.57
N PHE A 66 -0.42 -11.49 5.14
CA PHE A 66 -1.58 -10.63 5.29
C PHE A 66 -1.89 -9.85 4.02
N GLY A 67 -0.88 -9.53 3.22
CA GLY A 67 -1.08 -8.92 1.92
C GLY A 67 -1.99 -9.76 1.03
N LEU A 68 -1.73 -11.06 0.95
CA LEU A 68 -2.58 -12.00 0.22
C LEU A 68 -3.99 -12.10 0.81
N ALA A 69 -4.09 -12.17 2.15
CA ALA A 69 -5.38 -12.29 2.83
C ALA A 69 -6.24 -11.03 2.69
N LEU A 70 -5.62 -9.85 2.67
CA LEU A 70 -6.32 -8.56 2.62
C LEU A 70 -6.63 -8.08 1.20
N MET A 71 -6.04 -8.68 0.17
CA MET A 71 -6.21 -8.25 -1.22
C MET A 71 -7.66 -8.21 -1.69
N LYS A 72 -8.51 -9.07 -1.16
CA LYS A 72 -9.93 -9.11 -1.51
C LYS A 72 -10.66 -7.83 -1.10
N GLY A 73 -10.18 -7.14 -0.08
CA GLY A 73 -10.74 -5.89 0.39
C GLY A 73 -10.19 -4.64 -0.28
N ILE A 74 -9.25 -4.80 -1.23
CA ILE A 74 -8.57 -3.69 -1.89
C ILE A 74 -8.98 -3.66 -3.36
N SER A 75 -9.49 -2.52 -3.84
CA SER A 75 -9.93 -2.36 -5.23
C SER A 75 -8.87 -1.72 -6.12
N HIS A 76 -8.11 -0.77 -5.59
CA HIS A 76 -7.14 0.00 -6.34
C HIS A 76 -5.90 0.25 -5.50
N VAL A 77 -4.73 0.18 -6.13
CA VAL A 77 -3.45 0.50 -5.51
C VAL A 77 -2.69 1.46 -6.41
N ALA A 78 -2.37 2.63 -5.89
CA ALA A 78 -1.44 3.56 -6.53
C ALA A 78 -0.09 3.42 -5.83
N LEU A 79 0.89 2.84 -6.51
CA LEU A 79 2.24 2.72 -6.01
C LEU A 79 3.05 3.92 -6.50
N VAL A 80 3.53 4.74 -5.57
CA VAL A 80 4.32 5.93 -5.85
C VAL A 80 5.76 5.64 -5.47
N THR A 81 6.64 5.52 -6.46
CA THR A 81 8.02 5.14 -6.25
C THR A 81 8.90 5.59 -7.42
N ASP A 82 10.15 5.91 -7.13
CA ASP A 82 11.18 6.14 -8.17
C ASP A 82 12.07 4.91 -8.37
N ALA A 83 11.86 3.84 -7.59
CA ALA A 83 12.65 2.62 -7.69
C ALA A 83 12.20 1.74 -8.87
N SER A 84 13.07 1.54 -9.85
CA SER A 84 12.77 0.76 -11.06
C SER A 84 12.41 -0.70 -10.77
N TRP A 85 13.11 -1.32 -9.82
CA TRP A 85 12.84 -2.72 -9.46
C TRP A 85 11.45 -2.91 -8.85
N LEU A 86 11.00 -1.93 -8.06
CA LEU A 86 9.69 -1.97 -7.45
C LEU A 86 8.59 -1.75 -8.48
N ARG A 87 8.83 -0.89 -9.47
CA ARG A 87 7.92 -0.69 -10.60
C ARG A 87 7.73 -1.99 -11.39
N ILE A 88 8.84 -2.65 -11.72
CA ILE A 88 8.79 -3.92 -12.48
C ILE A 88 8.04 -4.98 -11.69
N LEU A 89 8.31 -5.09 -10.39
CA LEU A 89 7.63 -6.05 -9.52
C LEU A 89 6.13 -5.77 -9.47
N ALA A 90 5.73 -4.51 -9.29
CA ALA A 90 4.32 -4.13 -9.23
C ALA A 90 3.59 -4.37 -10.55
N GLU A 91 4.21 -4.08 -11.68
CA GLU A 91 3.62 -4.34 -13.01
C GLU A 91 3.42 -5.84 -13.24
N SER A 92 4.39 -6.66 -12.83
CA SER A 92 4.29 -8.12 -12.94
C SER A 92 3.19 -8.67 -12.03
N PHE A 93 3.10 -8.17 -10.79
CA PHE A 93 2.10 -8.60 -9.82
C PHE A 93 0.70 -8.11 -10.17
N GLY A 94 0.61 -6.92 -10.75
CA GLY A 94 -0.66 -6.30 -11.13
C GLY A 94 -1.49 -7.12 -12.11
N ARG A 95 -0.82 -7.89 -12.96
CA ARG A 95 -1.49 -8.77 -13.94
C ARG A 95 -2.23 -9.91 -13.27
N LEU A 96 -1.81 -10.32 -12.08
CA LEU A 96 -2.38 -11.45 -11.33
C LEU A 96 -3.28 -10.98 -10.18
N SER A 97 -3.25 -9.69 -9.86
CA SER A 97 -4.00 -9.13 -8.73
C SER A 97 -5.45 -8.85 -9.10
N PRO A 98 -6.41 -9.12 -8.19
CA PRO A 98 -7.79 -8.66 -8.37
C PRO A 98 -7.93 -7.15 -8.25
N ALA A 99 -6.97 -6.47 -7.62
CA ALA A 99 -6.94 -5.02 -7.51
C ALA A 99 -6.29 -4.40 -8.76
N GLU A 100 -6.76 -3.23 -9.15
CA GLU A 100 -6.13 -2.46 -10.21
C GLU A 100 -4.91 -1.73 -9.64
N ILE A 101 -3.71 -2.03 -10.15
CA ILE A 101 -2.46 -1.45 -9.67
C ILE A 101 -1.89 -0.51 -10.73
N LYS A 102 -1.59 0.71 -10.32
CA LYS A 102 -0.99 1.71 -11.18
C LYS A 102 0.25 2.30 -10.50
N VAL A 103 1.32 2.48 -11.27
CA VAL A 103 2.60 2.97 -10.73
C VAL A 103 2.83 4.41 -11.20
N PHE A 104 3.26 5.25 -10.27
CA PHE A 104 3.55 6.66 -10.51
C PHE A 104 4.93 7.00 -9.99
N ASP A 105 5.63 7.92 -10.66
CA ASP A 105 6.84 8.53 -10.11
C ASP A 105 6.47 9.40 -8.91
N ARG A 106 7.40 9.58 -7.97
CA ARG A 106 7.12 10.38 -6.77
C ARG A 106 6.77 11.84 -7.08
N ALA A 107 7.32 12.39 -8.17
CA ALA A 107 6.96 13.73 -8.63
C ALA A 107 5.49 13.85 -9.05
N ARG A 108 4.82 12.72 -9.32
CA ARG A 108 3.43 12.66 -9.78
C ARG A 108 2.47 12.17 -8.71
N ILE A 109 2.81 12.31 -7.44
CA ILE A 109 1.98 11.81 -6.33
C ILE A 109 0.58 12.43 -6.33
N GLU A 110 0.42 13.68 -6.74
CA GLU A 110 -0.90 14.30 -6.80
C GLU A 110 -1.77 13.70 -7.91
N GLU A 111 -1.18 13.24 -9.00
CA GLU A 111 -1.91 12.48 -10.02
C GLU A 111 -2.40 11.15 -9.47
N ALA A 112 -1.57 10.49 -8.66
CA ALA A 112 -1.95 9.25 -8.01
C ALA A 112 -3.13 9.45 -7.06
N ARG A 113 -3.11 10.51 -6.27
CA ARG A 113 -4.23 10.87 -5.38
C ARG A 113 -5.50 11.17 -6.17
N SER A 114 -5.40 11.90 -7.27
CA SER A 114 -6.55 12.20 -8.13
C SER A 114 -7.12 10.93 -8.76
N TRP A 115 -6.27 10.04 -9.22
CA TRP A 115 -6.72 8.76 -9.78
C TRP A 115 -7.51 7.95 -8.75
N LEU A 116 -7.02 7.84 -7.52
CA LEU A 116 -7.71 7.12 -6.46
C LEU A 116 -9.03 7.80 -6.05
N ALA A 117 -9.07 9.13 -6.06
CA ALA A 117 -10.27 9.87 -5.68
C ALA A 117 -11.42 9.66 -6.66
N THR A 118 -11.12 9.41 -7.93
CA THR A 118 -12.11 9.27 -9.00
C THR A 118 -12.31 7.83 -9.48
N ALA A 119 -11.58 6.91 -8.90
CA ALA A 119 -11.63 5.49 -9.30
C ALA A 119 -12.92 4.79 -8.87
#